data_1de8312cc1453db55e8af079622a062c
#
_entry.id   1de8312cc1453db55e8af079622a062c
#
_cell.length_a   1.000
_cell.length_b   1.000
_cell.length_c   1.000
_cell.angle_alpha   90.00
_cell.angle_beta   90.00
_cell.angle_gamma   90.00
#
_symmetry.space_group_name_H-M   'P 1'
#
loop_
_entity.id
_entity.type
_entity.pdbx_description
1 polymer ?
#
loop_
_entity_poly.entity_id
_entity_poly.type
_entity_poly.pdbx_seq_one_letter_code
_entity_poly.pdbx_strand_id
1 'polypeptide(L)'
;MKKTNSFILLIPIAFVWLQYAEAINSWVQLTVGLALLVLFLVGFWHSVTDAASEWSGLPSSCVLAAGAAVVTYWLNNIVGLGPLVASGLMVLAAAYTLNLDRSKVAYAGAFVGMSAAAVGWLGVLTAGVLMGLFYTTASNQCPGIGGKLGAFAAAAGIVALVVFS
;
A
#
# COMPACT_ATOMS: atom_id res chain seq x y z
N MET A 1 -8.34 -5.24 -21.45
CA MET A 1 -8.42 -4.16 -20.45
C MET A 1 -8.23 -4.61 -19.00
N LYS A 2 -8.26 -5.91 -18.66
CA LYS A 2 -8.24 -6.41 -17.26
C LYS A 2 -6.87 -6.37 -16.58
N LYS A 3 -5.77 -6.39 -17.33
CA LYS A 3 -4.40 -6.35 -16.78
C LYS A 3 -3.95 -4.95 -16.31
N THR A 4 -4.67 -3.90 -16.71
CA THR A 4 -4.27 -2.51 -16.43
C THR A 4 -4.22 -2.19 -14.93
N ASN A 5 -5.12 -2.77 -14.13
CA ASN A 5 -5.19 -2.49 -12.70
C ASN A 5 -4.00 -3.06 -11.91
N SER A 6 -3.34 -4.11 -12.44
CA SER A 6 -2.16 -4.68 -11.79
C SER A 6 -0.94 -3.76 -11.84
N PHE A 7 -0.91 -2.81 -12.78
CA PHE A 7 0.19 -1.84 -12.87
C PHE A 7 0.29 -0.91 -11.65
N ILE A 8 -0.78 -0.78 -10.85
CA ILE A 8 -0.74 -0.06 -9.57
C ILE A 8 0.38 -0.61 -8.67
N LEU A 9 0.62 -1.92 -8.71
CA LEU A 9 1.69 -2.56 -7.93
C LEU A 9 3.10 -2.17 -8.39
N LEU A 10 3.26 -1.63 -9.60
CA LEU A 10 4.55 -1.18 -10.11
C LEU A 10 4.93 0.22 -9.59
N ILE A 11 3.96 1.02 -9.12
CA ILE A 11 4.22 2.39 -8.62
C ILE A 11 5.27 2.38 -7.51
N PRO A 12 5.10 1.63 -6.38
CA PRO A 12 6.09 1.63 -5.30
C PRO A 12 7.43 1.07 -5.75
N ILE A 13 7.45 0.15 -6.71
CA ILE A 13 8.70 -0.44 -7.21
C ILE A 13 9.47 0.54 -8.06
N ALA A 14 8.79 1.26 -8.95
CA ALA A 14 9.40 2.34 -9.72
C ALA A 14 9.99 3.41 -8.78
N PHE A 15 9.27 3.77 -7.72
CA PHE A 15 9.74 4.74 -6.74
C PHE A 15 10.96 4.23 -5.97
N VAL A 16 10.93 3.00 -5.45
CA VAL A 16 12.08 2.37 -4.77
C VAL A 16 13.27 2.25 -5.71
N TRP A 17 13.02 1.91 -6.98
CA TRP A 17 14.08 1.83 -7.97
C TRP A 17 14.72 3.19 -8.27
N LEU A 18 13.94 4.27 -8.35
CA LEU A 18 14.48 5.62 -8.53
C LEU A 18 15.36 6.02 -7.34
N GLN A 19 14.90 5.78 -6.10
CA GLN A 19 15.69 6.05 -4.90
C GLN A 19 16.97 5.20 -4.86
N TYR A 20 16.88 3.93 -5.26
CA TYR A 20 18.03 3.05 -5.33
C TYR A 20 19.03 3.52 -6.39
N ALA A 21 18.55 4.00 -7.55
CA ALA A 21 19.40 4.48 -8.63
C ALA A 21 20.26 5.69 -8.20
N GLU A 22 19.73 6.58 -7.36
CA GLU A 22 20.49 7.70 -6.79
C GLU A 22 21.58 7.24 -5.81
N ALA A 23 21.39 6.08 -5.16
CA ALA A 23 22.31 5.52 -4.17
C ALA A 23 23.38 4.57 -4.78
N ILE A 24 23.33 4.30 -6.10
CA ILE A 24 24.27 3.39 -6.75
C ILE A 24 25.65 4.02 -6.84
N ASN A 25 26.62 3.42 -6.11
CA ASN A 25 28.02 3.84 -6.11
C ASN A 25 28.97 2.78 -6.72
N SER A 26 28.45 1.62 -7.12
CA SER A 26 29.28 0.54 -7.66
C SER A 26 28.55 -0.27 -8.75
N TRP A 27 29.31 -0.81 -9.68
CA TRP A 27 28.80 -1.71 -10.72
C TRP A 27 28.12 -2.96 -10.17
N VAL A 28 28.59 -3.45 -9.00
CA VAL A 28 27.99 -4.61 -8.33
C VAL A 28 26.58 -4.28 -7.84
N GLN A 29 26.39 -3.12 -7.24
CA GLN A 29 25.06 -2.66 -6.81
C GLN A 29 24.10 -2.51 -7.99
N LEU A 30 24.59 -1.94 -9.11
CA LEU A 30 23.81 -1.80 -10.32
C LEU A 30 23.36 -3.17 -10.87
N THR A 31 24.29 -4.13 -11.00
CA THR A 31 23.97 -5.46 -11.54
C THR A 31 23.02 -6.23 -10.65
N VAL A 32 23.21 -6.21 -9.33
CA VAL A 32 22.30 -6.85 -8.37
C VAL A 32 20.92 -6.22 -8.42
N GLY A 33 20.84 -4.89 -8.43
CA GLY A 33 19.57 -4.17 -8.52
C GLY A 33 18.81 -4.47 -9.81
N LEU A 34 19.48 -4.48 -10.96
CA LEU A 34 18.89 -4.85 -12.25
C LEU A 34 18.40 -6.30 -12.24
N ALA A 35 19.18 -7.23 -11.69
CA ALA A 35 18.77 -8.63 -11.57
C ALA A 35 17.50 -8.78 -10.73
N LEU A 36 17.43 -8.11 -9.58
CA LEU A 36 16.24 -8.11 -8.71
C LEU A 36 15.03 -7.49 -9.41
N LEU A 37 15.22 -6.39 -10.15
CA LEU A 37 14.14 -5.75 -10.92
C LEU A 37 13.61 -6.71 -12.00
N VAL A 38 14.48 -7.36 -12.74
CA VAL A 38 14.09 -8.34 -13.78
C VAL A 38 13.35 -9.52 -13.17
N LEU A 39 13.88 -10.11 -12.10
CA LEU A 39 13.21 -11.22 -11.39
C LEU A 39 11.82 -10.79 -10.89
N PHE A 40 11.70 -9.58 -10.35
CA PHE A 40 10.43 -9.05 -9.92
C PHE A 40 9.44 -8.88 -11.10
N LEU A 41 9.87 -8.26 -12.20
CA LEU A 41 9.02 -8.03 -13.38
C LEU A 41 8.57 -9.36 -14.00
N VAL A 42 9.44 -10.36 -14.07
CA VAL A 42 9.09 -11.71 -14.54
C VAL A 42 8.08 -12.37 -13.60
N GLY A 43 8.33 -12.35 -12.30
CA GLY A 43 7.40 -12.87 -11.29
C GLY A 43 6.06 -12.16 -11.31
N PHE A 44 6.06 -10.83 -11.42
CA PHE A 44 4.86 -10.02 -11.55
C PHE A 44 4.05 -10.42 -12.79
N TRP A 45 4.69 -10.48 -13.96
CA TRP A 45 4.03 -10.83 -15.22
C TRP A 45 3.41 -12.22 -15.20
N HIS A 46 4.11 -13.19 -14.62
CA HIS A 46 3.62 -14.55 -14.48
C HIS A 46 2.45 -14.66 -13.48
N SER A 47 2.40 -13.81 -12.47
CA SER A 47 1.41 -13.84 -11.39
C SER A 47 0.16 -13.02 -11.68
N VAL A 48 0.17 -12.16 -12.72
CA VAL A 48 -1.00 -11.35 -13.09
C VAL A 48 -2.08 -12.26 -13.66
N THR A 49 -3.23 -12.28 -13.02
CA THR A 49 -4.42 -13.00 -13.46
C THR A 49 -5.48 -12.06 -14.03
N ASP A 50 -6.36 -12.59 -14.88
CA ASP A 50 -7.49 -11.86 -15.44
C ASP A 50 -8.71 -11.81 -14.47
N ALA A 51 -8.47 -11.91 -13.17
CA ALA A 51 -9.53 -11.86 -12.16
C ALA A 51 -10.32 -10.55 -12.26
N ALA A 52 -11.64 -10.67 -12.18
CA ALA A 52 -12.53 -9.51 -12.21
C ALA A 52 -12.36 -8.68 -10.94
N SER A 53 -12.36 -7.36 -11.07
CA SER A 53 -12.43 -6.45 -9.93
C SER A 53 -13.88 -6.38 -9.42
N GLU A 54 -14.06 -6.49 -8.12
CA GLU A 54 -15.37 -6.36 -7.48
C GLU A 54 -15.58 -4.92 -7.01
N TRP A 55 -16.38 -4.16 -7.74
CA TRP A 55 -16.67 -2.76 -7.43
C TRP A 55 -17.76 -2.58 -6.35
N SER A 56 -18.52 -3.63 -6.05
CA SER A 56 -19.64 -3.58 -5.09
C SER A 56 -19.23 -3.14 -3.67
N GLY A 57 -18.00 -3.41 -3.27
CA GLY A 57 -17.46 -3.03 -1.97
C GLY A 57 -16.67 -1.72 -1.92
N LEU A 58 -16.59 -0.97 -3.03
CA LEU A 58 -15.74 0.22 -3.14
C LEU A 58 -15.95 1.25 -2.03
N PRO A 59 -17.17 1.76 -1.77
CA PRO A 59 -17.34 2.82 -0.77
C PRO A 59 -16.99 2.35 0.63
N SER A 60 -17.35 1.12 0.99
CA SER A 60 -17.04 0.56 2.30
C SER A 60 -15.54 0.33 2.49
N SER A 61 -14.83 -0.10 1.45
CA SER A 61 -13.37 -0.29 1.49
C SER A 61 -12.64 1.06 1.61
N CYS A 62 -13.07 2.10 0.89
CA CYS A 62 -12.48 3.42 0.99
C CYS A 62 -12.67 4.02 2.38
N VAL A 63 -13.89 3.96 2.94
CA VAL A 63 -14.19 4.47 4.29
C VAL A 63 -13.38 3.71 5.35
N LEU A 64 -13.32 2.39 5.23
CA LEU A 64 -12.62 1.54 6.20
C LEU A 64 -11.11 1.76 6.15
N ALA A 65 -10.52 1.81 4.96
CA ALA A 65 -9.07 2.06 4.80
C ALA A 65 -8.70 3.47 5.28
N ALA A 66 -9.49 4.48 4.92
CA ALA A 66 -9.28 5.85 5.36
C ALA A 66 -9.43 6.00 6.88
N GLY A 67 -10.45 5.39 7.48
CA GLY A 67 -10.65 5.37 8.92
C GLY A 67 -9.49 4.72 9.66
N ALA A 68 -9.04 3.55 9.20
CA ALA A 68 -7.89 2.86 9.76
C ALA A 68 -6.60 3.67 9.62
N ALA A 69 -6.38 4.33 8.47
CA ALA A 69 -5.24 5.20 8.25
C ALA A 69 -5.21 6.40 9.20
N VAL A 70 -6.33 7.10 9.34
CA VAL A 70 -6.44 8.28 10.23
C VAL A 70 -6.27 7.89 11.70
N VAL A 71 -6.89 6.80 12.15
CA VAL A 71 -6.74 6.32 13.53
C VAL A 71 -5.29 5.93 13.81
N THR A 72 -4.65 5.19 12.91
CA THR A 72 -3.25 4.82 13.07
C THR A 72 -2.34 6.04 13.06
N TYR A 73 -2.58 7.00 12.17
CA TYR A 73 -1.82 8.25 12.12
C TYR A 73 -1.96 9.06 13.42
N TRP A 74 -3.17 9.14 13.97
CA TRP A 74 -3.43 9.81 15.24
C TRP A 74 -2.68 9.13 16.39
N LEU A 75 -2.78 7.81 16.50
CA LEU A 75 -2.04 7.03 17.52
C LEU A 75 -0.52 7.17 17.37
N ASN A 76 -0.02 7.20 16.13
CA ASN A 76 1.41 7.33 15.84
C ASN A 76 1.94 8.72 16.18
N ASN A 77 1.32 9.78 15.63
CA ASN A 77 1.90 11.13 15.63
C ASN A 77 1.34 12.04 16.72
N ILE A 78 0.10 11.83 17.20
CA ILE A 78 -0.51 12.66 18.23
C ILE A 78 -0.35 12.02 19.60
N VAL A 79 -0.68 10.73 19.73
CA VAL A 79 -0.50 10.00 21.00
C VAL A 79 0.97 9.62 21.21
N GLY A 80 1.76 9.50 20.14
CA GLY A 80 3.20 9.25 20.23
C GLY A 80 3.57 7.78 20.48
N LEU A 81 2.68 6.83 20.15
CA LEU A 81 2.95 5.39 20.32
C LEU A 81 4.01 4.84 19.36
N GLY A 82 4.32 5.61 18.31
CA GLY A 82 5.16 5.17 17.21
C GLY A 82 4.42 4.30 16.19
N PRO A 83 4.96 4.21 14.96
CA PRO A 83 4.25 3.63 13.84
C PRO A 83 3.93 2.14 14.01
N LEU A 84 4.85 1.37 14.59
CA LEU A 84 4.68 -0.09 14.77
C LEU A 84 3.60 -0.42 15.81
N VAL A 85 3.62 0.27 16.96
CA VAL A 85 2.62 0.02 18.01
C VAL A 85 1.25 0.50 17.58
N ALA A 86 1.16 1.69 16.98
CA ALA A 86 -0.09 2.25 16.49
C ALA A 86 -0.75 1.34 15.44
N SER A 87 0.01 0.89 14.45
CA SER A 87 -0.51 -0.03 13.43
C SER A 87 -0.87 -1.40 14.00
N GLY A 88 -0.05 -1.94 14.90
CA GLY A 88 -0.31 -3.21 15.57
C GLY A 88 -1.63 -3.19 16.36
N LEU A 89 -1.88 -2.13 17.14
CA LEU A 89 -3.14 -1.95 17.87
C LEU A 89 -4.34 -1.87 16.93
N MET A 90 -4.22 -1.09 15.84
CA MET A 90 -5.29 -0.98 14.84
C MET A 90 -5.60 -2.33 14.18
N VAL A 91 -4.55 -3.10 13.82
CA VAL A 91 -4.69 -4.42 13.21
C VAL A 91 -5.34 -5.41 14.15
N LEU A 92 -4.94 -5.44 15.42
CA LEU A 92 -5.56 -6.29 16.45
C LEU A 92 -7.04 -5.93 16.64
N ALA A 93 -7.36 -4.65 16.78
CA ALA A 93 -8.73 -4.20 16.89
C ALA A 93 -9.58 -4.63 15.68
N ALA A 94 -9.04 -4.46 14.46
CA ALA A 94 -9.70 -4.89 13.23
C ALA A 94 -9.90 -6.41 13.17
N ALA A 95 -8.91 -7.20 13.60
CA ALA A 95 -9.00 -8.67 13.61
C ALA A 95 -10.08 -9.20 14.58
N TYR A 96 -10.31 -8.51 15.71
CA TYR A 96 -11.32 -8.89 16.67
C TYR A 96 -12.74 -8.41 16.32
N THR A 97 -12.86 -7.30 15.59
CA THR A 97 -14.17 -6.65 15.35
C THR A 97 -14.73 -6.85 13.96
N LEU A 98 -13.87 -7.16 12.99
CA LEU A 98 -14.23 -7.23 11.57
C LEU A 98 -14.08 -8.66 11.04
N ASN A 99 -14.80 -8.96 9.95
CA ASN A 99 -14.57 -10.19 9.20
C ASN A 99 -13.22 -10.13 8.43
N LEU A 100 -12.74 -11.29 7.97
CA LEU A 100 -11.42 -11.44 7.37
C LEU A 100 -11.15 -10.45 6.22
N ASP A 101 -12.13 -10.22 5.32
CA ASP A 101 -11.90 -9.36 4.15
C ASP A 101 -11.85 -7.88 4.54
N ARG A 102 -12.69 -7.45 5.47
CA ARG A 102 -12.64 -6.10 6.03
C ARG A 102 -11.38 -5.87 6.86
N SER A 103 -10.93 -6.87 7.61
CA SER A 103 -9.67 -6.79 8.36
C SER A 103 -8.47 -6.55 7.44
N LYS A 104 -8.42 -7.18 6.26
CA LYS A 104 -7.36 -6.95 5.26
C LYS A 104 -7.34 -5.49 4.79
N VAL A 105 -8.52 -4.89 4.57
CA VAL A 105 -8.64 -3.49 4.16
C VAL A 105 -8.17 -2.55 5.28
N ALA A 106 -8.61 -2.79 6.51
CA ALA A 106 -8.19 -2.02 7.68
C ALA A 106 -6.68 -2.16 7.94
N TYR A 107 -6.13 -3.37 7.78
CA TYR A 107 -4.70 -3.63 7.86
C TYR A 107 -3.89 -2.79 6.85
N ALA A 108 -4.34 -2.78 5.61
CA ALA A 108 -3.69 -1.98 4.57
C ALA A 108 -3.81 -0.46 4.82
N GLY A 109 -4.95 0.00 5.34
CA GLY A 109 -5.12 1.38 5.79
C GLY A 109 -4.20 1.74 6.95
N ALA A 110 -3.98 0.83 7.91
CA ALA A 110 -3.05 1.04 9.01
C ALA A 110 -1.61 1.27 8.53
N PHE A 111 -1.16 0.61 7.46
CA PHE A 111 0.15 0.88 6.85
C PHE A 111 0.25 2.31 6.32
N VAL A 112 -0.81 2.82 5.69
CA VAL A 112 -0.85 4.23 5.25
C VAL A 112 -0.72 5.17 6.45
N GLY A 113 -1.38 4.86 7.55
CA GLY A 113 -1.33 5.65 8.80
C GLY A 113 0.02 5.67 9.51
N MET A 114 0.96 4.78 9.13
CA MET A 114 2.34 4.81 9.63
C MET A 114 3.16 5.98 9.06
N SER A 115 2.59 6.76 8.14
CA SER A 115 3.25 7.89 7.49
C SER A 115 3.74 8.94 8.50
N ALA A 116 4.83 9.62 8.12
CA ALA A 116 5.39 10.69 8.92
C ALA A 116 4.42 11.89 9.06
N ALA A 117 4.59 12.65 10.13
CA ALA A 117 3.76 13.84 10.41
C ALA A 117 3.76 14.86 9.25
N ALA A 118 4.85 14.93 8.48
CA ALA A 118 4.99 15.83 7.32
C ALA A 118 3.91 15.64 6.24
N VAL A 119 3.35 14.44 6.10
CA VAL A 119 2.28 14.16 5.13
C VAL A 119 0.95 14.84 5.53
N GLY A 120 0.78 15.09 6.82
CA GLY A 120 -0.41 15.71 7.39
C GLY A 120 -1.64 14.79 7.34
N TRP A 121 -2.67 15.18 8.09
CA TRP A 121 -3.88 14.35 8.21
C TRP A 121 -4.71 14.28 6.91
N LEU A 122 -4.71 15.35 6.09
CA LEU A 122 -5.38 15.35 4.78
C LEU A 122 -4.71 14.41 3.79
N GLY A 123 -3.37 14.40 3.77
CA GLY A 123 -2.61 13.48 2.93
C GLY A 123 -2.86 12.02 3.32
N VAL A 124 -2.89 11.73 4.62
CA VAL A 124 -3.20 10.37 5.13
C VAL A 124 -4.63 9.95 4.82
N LEU A 125 -5.60 10.86 4.96
CA LEU A 125 -7.00 10.60 4.60
C LEU A 125 -7.11 10.26 3.10
N THR A 126 -6.49 11.08 2.25
CA THR A 126 -6.48 10.87 0.79
C THR A 126 -5.80 9.56 0.42
N ALA A 127 -4.65 9.27 1.01
CA ALA A 127 -3.95 8.00 0.80
C ALA A 127 -4.78 6.80 1.27
N GLY A 128 -5.52 6.92 2.36
CA GLY A 128 -6.43 5.89 2.84
C GLY A 128 -7.58 5.62 1.87
N VAL A 129 -8.17 6.67 1.28
CA VAL A 129 -9.20 6.54 0.24
C VAL A 129 -8.62 5.86 -1.01
N LEU A 130 -7.45 6.30 -1.48
CA LEU A 130 -6.75 5.68 -2.61
C LEU A 130 -6.40 4.21 -2.34
N MET A 131 -6.00 3.89 -1.11
CA MET A 131 -5.76 2.50 -0.69
C MET A 131 -7.01 1.64 -0.84
N GLY A 132 -8.18 2.13 -0.41
CA GLY A 132 -9.46 1.44 -0.57
C GLY A 132 -9.81 1.23 -2.04
N LEU A 133 -9.56 2.22 -2.89
CA LEU A 133 -9.73 2.14 -4.34
C LEU A 133 -8.78 1.07 -4.95
N PHE A 134 -7.51 1.08 -4.62
CA PHE A 134 -6.53 0.12 -5.12
C PHE A 134 -6.86 -1.30 -4.66
N TYR A 135 -7.31 -1.45 -3.41
CA TYR A 135 -7.75 -2.75 -2.91
C TYR A 135 -8.90 -3.33 -3.73
N THR A 136 -9.98 -2.56 -3.93
CA THR A 136 -11.17 -3.06 -4.67
C THR A 136 -10.87 -3.35 -6.13
N THR A 137 -9.98 -2.57 -6.76
CA THR A 137 -9.67 -2.75 -8.19
C THR A 137 -8.66 -3.87 -8.47
N ALA A 138 -7.77 -4.15 -7.53
CA ALA A 138 -6.62 -5.03 -7.79
C ALA A 138 -6.41 -6.15 -6.75
N SER A 139 -7.24 -6.27 -5.70
CA SER A 139 -7.06 -7.28 -4.65
C SER A 139 -7.12 -8.72 -5.16
N ASN A 140 -7.96 -8.99 -6.16
CA ASN A 140 -8.13 -10.32 -6.75
C ASN A 140 -7.06 -10.64 -7.81
N GLN A 141 -6.24 -9.65 -8.17
CA GLN A 141 -5.13 -9.85 -9.09
C GLN A 141 -3.88 -10.31 -8.33
N CYS A 142 -3.01 -11.04 -8.99
CA CYS A 142 -1.79 -11.57 -8.39
C CYS A 142 -2.06 -12.41 -7.11
N PRO A 143 -2.88 -13.46 -7.17
CA PRO A 143 -3.10 -14.34 -6.03
C PRO A 143 -1.79 -14.99 -5.60
N GLY A 144 -1.58 -15.14 -4.29
CA GLY A 144 -0.36 -15.76 -3.76
C GLY A 144 0.87 -14.85 -3.65
N ILE A 145 0.85 -13.62 -4.18
CA ILE A 145 1.93 -12.66 -3.94
C ILE A 145 1.77 -12.08 -2.52
N GLY A 146 2.75 -12.41 -1.66
CA GLY A 146 2.88 -11.77 -0.35
C GLY A 146 3.20 -10.29 -0.48
N GLY A 147 2.75 -9.48 0.49
CA GLY A 147 3.07 -8.04 0.54
C GLY A 147 2.26 -7.13 -0.37
N LYS A 148 1.31 -7.64 -1.19
CA LYS A 148 0.52 -6.80 -2.09
C LYS A 148 -0.26 -5.69 -1.38
N LEU A 149 -0.74 -5.94 -0.16
CA LEU A 149 -1.44 -4.93 0.65
C LEU A 149 -0.49 -3.78 1.03
N GLY A 150 0.75 -4.11 1.40
CA GLY A 150 1.80 -3.11 1.63
C GLY A 150 2.15 -2.34 0.37
N ALA A 151 2.20 -3.00 -0.79
CA ALA A 151 2.45 -2.35 -2.07
C ALA A 151 1.33 -1.37 -2.46
N PHE A 152 0.05 -1.71 -2.20
CA PHE A 152 -1.07 -0.78 -2.39
C PHE A 152 -0.98 0.42 -1.44
N ALA A 153 -0.66 0.18 -0.16
CA ALA A 153 -0.49 1.24 0.82
C ALA A 153 0.68 2.17 0.44
N ALA A 154 1.81 1.61 0.00
CA ALA A 154 2.94 2.38 -0.49
C ALA A 154 2.60 3.20 -1.74
N ALA A 155 1.91 2.60 -2.73
CA ALA A 155 1.47 3.33 -3.91
C ALA A 155 0.54 4.49 -3.57
N ALA A 156 -0.43 4.27 -2.68
CA ALA A 156 -1.34 5.31 -2.21
C ALA A 156 -0.60 6.43 -1.44
N GLY A 157 0.35 6.05 -0.59
CA GLY A 157 1.18 6.98 0.17
C GLY A 157 2.08 7.84 -0.73
N ILE A 158 2.70 7.25 -1.76
CA ILE A 158 3.52 7.97 -2.73
C ILE A 158 2.69 9.00 -3.51
N VAL A 159 1.50 8.60 -3.99
CA VAL A 159 0.61 9.53 -4.70
C VAL A 159 0.20 10.68 -3.79
N ALA A 160 -0.17 10.39 -2.54
CA ALA A 160 -0.52 11.44 -1.59
C ALA A 160 0.67 12.35 -1.27
N LEU A 161 1.88 11.80 -1.10
CA LEU A 161 3.09 12.57 -0.87
C LEU A 161 3.35 13.56 -2.01
N VAL A 162 3.26 13.10 -3.27
CA VAL A 162 3.47 13.96 -4.46
C VAL A 162 2.44 15.08 -4.56
N VAL A 163 1.19 14.83 -4.10
CA VAL A 163 0.11 15.82 -4.17
C VAL A 163 0.18 16.85 -3.03
N PHE A 164 0.67 16.45 -1.85
CA PHE A 164 0.64 17.27 -0.63
C PHE A 164 2.02 17.75 -0.16
N SER A 165 3.11 17.38 -0.85
CA SER A 165 4.45 17.97 -0.65
C SER A 165 4.63 19.22 -1.48
#